data_8da713bd42a38dbe496150cb7414943f
#
_entry.id   8da713bd42a38dbe496150cb7414943f
#
_cell.length_a   1.000
_cell.length_b   1.000
_cell.length_c   1.000
_cell.angle_alpha   90.00
_cell.angle_beta   90.00
_cell.angle_gamma   90.00
#
_symmetry.space_group_name_H-M   'P 1'
#
loop_
_entity.id
_entity.type
_entity.pdbx_description
1 polymer ?
#
loop_
_entity_poly.entity_id
_entity_poly.type
_entity_poly.pdbx_seq_one_letter_code
_entity_poly.pdbx_strand_id
1 'polypeptide(L)'
;MENQFFAIRTTGGQEENTANFIYKNSVLNKNQVYSIIYLTSQKGYLIIESKSGQDVREAISGIKHVKELVPGLLKIEDFDKLLIKKPAITEYAIGEIVDIVMGPFKGMKAKITKIDLSKMEVTVMLLDAPYPLSLTVDSSYLKSSKR
;
A
#
# COMPACT_ATOMS: atom_id res chain seq x y z
N MET A 1 -2.56 -21.47 21.13
CA MET A 1 -2.06 -21.62 19.75
C MET A 1 -2.01 -20.24 19.13
N GLU A 2 -0.87 -19.91 18.62
CA GLU A 2 -0.69 -18.62 17.95
C GLU A 2 -1.39 -18.63 16.60
N ASN A 3 -2.07 -17.53 16.28
CA ASN A 3 -2.62 -17.34 14.96
C ASN A 3 -1.49 -17.18 13.94
N GLN A 4 -1.71 -17.68 12.74
CA GLN A 4 -0.74 -17.64 11.67
C GLN A 4 -1.21 -16.71 10.57
N PHE A 5 -0.28 -16.05 9.92
CA PHE A 5 -0.54 -15.13 8.80
C PHE A 5 -0.09 -15.74 7.49
N PHE A 6 -0.96 -15.68 6.50
CA PHE A 6 -0.75 -16.25 5.18
C PHE A 6 -0.93 -15.18 4.11
N ALA A 7 -0.03 -15.14 3.13
CA ALA A 7 -0.17 -14.26 1.98
C ALA A 7 -0.92 -14.97 0.85
N ILE A 8 -1.85 -14.26 0.24
CA ILE A 8 -2.60 -14.70 -0.93
C ILE A 8 -2.29 -13.77 -2.09
N ARG A 9 -1.92 -14.33 -3.22
CA ARG A 9 -1.75 -13.58 -4.46
C ARG A 9 -3.08 -13.46 -5.19
N THR A 10 -3.45 -12.24 -5.56
CA THR A 10 -4.71 -11.93 -6.22
C THR A 10 -4.49 -11.13 -7.51
N THR A 11 -5.56 -10.90 -8.25
CA THR A 11 -5.54 -9.94 -9.35
C THR A 11 -5.44 -8.52 -8.78
N GLY A 12 -4.46 -7.74 -9.24
CA GLY A 12 -4.27 -6.36 -8.82
C GLY A 12 -5.50 -5.50 -9.12
N GLY A 13 -5.91 -4.68 -8.14
CA GLY A 13 -7.12 -3.87 -8.20
C GLY A 13 -8.41 -4.59 -7.78
N GLN A 14 -8.33 -5.89 -7.47
CA GLN A 14 -9.46 -6.70 -7.00
C GLN A 14 -9.31 -7.16 -5.54
N GLU A 15 -8.39 -6.55 -4.80
CA GLU A 15 -8.07 -6.97 -3.43
C GLU A 15 -9.30 -6.87 -2.51
N GLU A 16 -10.01 -5.75 -2.54
CA GLU A 16 -11.18 -5.53 -1.71
C GLU A 16 -12.32 -6.49 -2.05
N ASN A 17 -12.63 -6.65 -3.33
CA ASN A 17 -13.65 -7.59 -3.78
C ASN A 17 -13.30 -9.02 -3.40
N THR A 18 -12.05 -9.40 -3.59
CA THR A 18 -11.55 -10.72 -3.23
C THR A 18 -11.64 -10.95 -1.72
N ALA A 19 -11.25 -9.96 -0.90
CA ALA A 19 -11.38 -10.03 0.55
C ALA A 19 -12.83 -10.24 0.99
N ASN A 20 -13.79 -9.55 0.39
CA ASN A 20 -15.20 -9.71 0.66
C ASN A 20 -15.72 -11.10 0.30
N PHE A 21 -15.27 -11.67 -0.81
CA PHE A 21 -15.62 -13.05 -1.19
C PHE A 21 -15.03 -14.08 -0.23
N ILE A 22 -13.77 -13.92 0.17
CA ILE A 22 -13.13 -14.79 1.16
C ILE A 22 -13.87 -14.72 2.49
N TYR A 23 -14.24 -13.52 2.94
CA TYR A 23 -15.02 -13.34 4.15
C TYR A 23 -16.35 -14.10 4.11
N LYS A 24 -17.14 -13.91 3.06
CA LYS A 24 -18.41 -14.61 2.88
C LYS A 24 -18.23 -16.13 2.85
N ASN A 25 -17.23 -16.59 2.14
CA ASN A 25 -16.92 -18.01 2.02
C ASN A 25 -16.51 -18.63 3.36
N SER A 26 -15.69 -17.92 4.13
CA SER A 26 -15.25 -18.36 5.45
C SER A 26 -16.41 -18.45 6.46
N VAL A 27 -17.34 -17.50 6.40
CA VAL A 27 -18.54 -17.53 7.25
C VAL A 27 -19.45 -18.70 6.89
N LEU A 28 -19.70 -18.93 5.61
CA LEU A 28 -20.54 -20.02 5.12
C LEU A 28 -19.98 -21.40 5.48
N ASN A 29 -18.67 -21.58 5.33
CA ASN A 29 -18.00 -22.86 5.56
C ASN A 29 -17.47 -23.01 6.99
N LYS A 30 -17.69 -22.00 7.85
CA LYS A 30 -17.22 -21.97 9.25
C LYS A 30 -15.70 -22.18 9.37
N ASN A 31 -14.93 -21.71 8.38
CA ASN A 31 -13.48 -21.72 8.43
C ASN A 31 -12.96 -20.79 9.53
N GLN A 32 -11.85 -21.16 10.15
CA GLN A 32 -11.22 -20.35 11.20
C GLN A 32 -10.33 -19.26 10.61
N VAL A 33 -10.97 -18.28 9.99
CA VAL A 33 -10.34 -17.05 9.50
C VAL A 33 -10.70 -15.91 10.47
N TYR A 34 -9.69 -15.28 11.05
CA TYR A 34 -9.85 -14.25 12.08
C TYR A 34 -9.81 -12.84 11.52
N SER A 35 -8.96 -12.60 10.54
CA SER A 35 -8.88 -11.31 9.85
C SER A 35 -8.42 -11.48 8.41
N ILE A 36 -8.80 -10.52 7.57
CA ILE A 36 -8.37 -10.40 6.18
C ILE A 36 -7.88 -8.97 5.99
N ILE A 37 -6.63 -8.83 5.57
CA ILE A 37 -5.96 -7.54 5.45
C ILE A 37 -5.51 -7.35 4.00
N TYR A 38 -5.81 -6.19 3.44
CA TYR A 38 -5.18 -5.75 2.20
C TYR A 38 -4.56 -4.38 2.38
N LEU A 39 -3.43 -4.19 1.74
CA LEU A 39 -2.68 -2.95 1.80
C LEU A 39 -2.77 -2.24 0.44
N THR A 40 -3.21 -1.00 0.44
CA THR A 40 -3.29 -0.19 -0.79
C THR A 40 -1.93 0.01 -1.45
N SER A 41 -0.86 -0.11 -0.65
CA SER A 41 0.54 -0.04 -1.10
C SER A 41 1.07 -1.32 -1.74
N GLN A 42 0.41 -2.45 -1.51
CA GLN A 42 0.83 -3.78 -1.97
C GLN A 42 -0.26 -4.41 -2.84
N LYS A 43 -0.41 -3.88 -4.04
CA LYS A 43 -1.40 -4.39 -4.99
C LYS A 43 -1.13 -5.86 -5.36
N GLY A 44 -2.20 -6.61 -5.48
CA GLY A 44 -2.14 -8.02 -5.86
C GLY A 44 -1.90 -8.99 -4.71
N TYR A 45 -1.94 -8.52 -3.46
CA TYR A 45 -1.77 -9.37 -2.28
C TYR A 45 -2.82 -9.11 -1.22
N LEU A 46 -3.25 -10.19 -0.57
CA LEU A 46 -4.04 -10.19 0.66
C LEU A 46 -3.29 -10.95 1.74
N ILE A 47 -3.57 -10.62 2.98
CA ILE A 47 -3.04 -11.32 4.14
C ILE A 47 -4.20 -11.85 4.95
N ILE A 48 -4.18 -13.13 5.27
CA ILE A 48 -5.22 -13.82 6.04
C ILE A 48 -4.63 -14.31 7.34
N GLU A 49 -5.23 -13.91 8.44
CA GLU A 49 -4.98 -14.47 9.76
C GLU A 49 -5.89 -15.68 9.98
N SER A 50 -5.30 -16.82 10.25
CA SER A 50 -6.03 -18.06 10.46
C SER A 50 -5.30 -18.99 11.42
N LYS A 51 -6.02 -19.99 11.92
CA LYS A 51 -5.43 -21.04 12.75
C LYS A 51 -4.57 -22.01 11.94
N SER A 52 -4.93 -22.27 10.70
CA SER A 52 -4.22 -23.23 9.84
C SER A 52 -4.25 -22.85 8.37
N GLY A 53 -3.24 -23.33 7.64
CA GLY A 53 -3.20 -23.16 6.18
C GLY A 53 -4.33 -23.89 5.46
N GLN A 54 -4.90 -24.93 6.07
CA GLN A 54 -6.04 -25.63 5.49
C GLN A 54 -7.30 -24.77 5.50
N ASP A 55 -7.60 -24.11 6.61
CA ASP A 55 -8.72 -23.17 6.70
C ASP A 55 -8.61 -22.08 5.63
N VAL A 56 -7.39 -21.57 5.39
CA VAL A 56 -7.14 -20.58 4.34
C VAL A 56 -7.41 -21.15 2.95
N ARG A 57 -6.92 -22.35 2.64
CA ARG A 57 -7.16 -23.00 1.33
C ARG A 57 -8.65 -23.20 1.08
N GLU A 58 -9.39 -23.64 2.07
CA GLU A 58 -10.84 -23.80 1.97
C GLU A 58 -11.56 -22.46 1.79
N ALA A 59 -11.15 -21.43 2.53
CA ALA A 59 -11.75 -20.08 2.44
C ALA A 59 -11.53 -19.42 1.07
N ILE A 60 -10.39 -19.68 0.42
CA ILE A 60 -10.06 -19.12 -0.90
C ILE A 60 -10.53 -20.00 -2.07
N SER A 61 -11.00 -21.19 -1.81
CA SER A 61 -11.42 -22.14 -2.85
C SER A 61 -12.56 -21.60 -3.70
N GLY A 62 -12.41 -21.71 -5.02
CA GLY A 62 -13.44 -21.29 -5.97
C GLY A 62 -13.56 -19.78 -6.19
N ILE A 63 -12.69 -18.98 -5.63
CA ILE A 63 -12.72 -17.51 -5.80
C ILE A 63 -11.92 -17.10 -7.04
N LYS A 64 -12.60 -16.47 -7.97
CA LYS A 64 -12.09 -16.18 -9.33
C LYS A 64 -10.80 -15.36 -9.36
N HIS A 65 -10.63 -14.40 -8.47
CA HIS A 65 -9.48 -13.48 -8.48
C HIS A 65 -8.32 -13.93 -7.61
N VAL A 66 -8.45 -15.04 -6.90
CA VAL A 66 -7.35 -15.67 -6.17
C VAL A 66 -6.48 -16.43 -7.15
N LYS A 67 -5.19 -16.13 -7.16
CA LYS A 67 -4.20 -16.83 -8.01
C LYS A 67 -3.56 -18.00 -7.28
N GLU A 68 -3.00 -17.73 -6.11
CA GLU A 68 -2.30 -18.75 -5.33
C GLU A 68 -2.16 -18.36 -3.86
N LEU A 69 -2.00 -19.36 -3.01
CA LEU A 69 -1.51 -19.21 -1.65
C LEU A 69 0.02 -19.17 -1.70
N VAL A 70 0.61 -18.05 -1.25
CA VAL A 70 2.08 -17.92 -1.23
C VAL A 70 2.66 -18.91 -0.21
N PRO A 71 3.66 -19.71 -0.56
CA PRO A 71 4.28 -20.63 0.38
C PRO A 71 4.96 -19.90 1.55
N GLY A 72 4.84 -20.47 2.75
CA GLY A 72 5.44 -19.95 3.96
C GLY A 72 4.48 -19.15 4.83
N LEU A 73 4.93 -18.87 6.05
CA LEU A 73 4.21 -18.06 7.02
C LEU A 73 4.81 -16.66 7.07
N LEU A 74 3.94 -15.67 7.16
CA LEU A 74 4.35 -14.29 7.43
C LEU A 74 4.53 -14.11 8.93
N LYS A 75 5.60 -13.43 9.30
CA LYS A 75 5.85 -13.01 10.68
C LYS A 75 5.32 -11.59 10.90
N ILE A 76 4.96 -11.27 12.14
CA ILE A 76 4.50 -9.93 12.50
C ILE A 76 5.52 -8.86 12.10
N GLU A 77 6.82 -9.16 12.23
CA GLU A 77 7.91 -8.25 11.84
C GLU A 77 7.93 -7.94 10.33
N ASP A 78 7.41 -8.85 9.50
CA ASP A 78 7.29 -8.61 8.06
C ASP A 78 6.18 -7.60 7.75
N PHE A 79 5.14 -7.54 8.60
CA PHE A 79 4.10 -6.51 8.52
C PHE A 79 4.61 -5.13 8.88
N ASP A 80 5.45 -5.03 9.89
CA ASP A 80 6.02 -3.75 10.31
C ASP A 80 6.76 -3.09 9.14
N LYS A 81 7.47 -3.88 8.35
CA LYS A 81 8.16 -3.38 7.13
C LYS A 81 7.19 -2.95 6.04
N LEU A 82 6.00 -3.55 5.98
CA LEU A 82 4.97 -3.23 4.99
C LEU A 82 4.07 -2.06 5.43
N LEU A 83 3.81 -1.97 6.74
CA LEU A 83 2.97 -0.94 7.35
C LEU A 83 3.75 0.35 7.63
N ILE A 84 5.00 0.24 8.01
CA ILE A 84 5.91 1.37 8.13
C ILE A 84 6.46 1.67 6.73
N LYS A 85 5.65 2.28 5.88
CA LYS A 85 6.23 3.27 4.99
C LYS A 85 6.86 4.29 5.94
N LYS A 86 8.17 4.35 6.03
CA LYS A 86 8.84 5.59 6.44
C LYS A 86 8.19 6.64 5.56
N PRO A 87 7.46 7.62 6.10
CA PRO A 87 6.86 8.60 5.24
C PRO A 87 8.00 9.23 4.46
N ALA A 88 7.96 9.10 3.14
CA ALA A 88 8.95 9.74 2.25
C ALA A 88 9.08 11.24 2.57
N ILE A 89 8.03 11.78 3.17
CA ILE A 89 7.94 13.15 3.65
C ILE A 89 8.97 13.52 4.74
N THR A 90 9.46 12.55 5.53
CA THR A 90 10.52 12.82 6.53
C THR A 90 11.90 12.96 5.90
N GLU A 91 12.05 12.56 4.66
CA GLU A 91 13.30 12.69 3.90
C GLU A 91 13.42 14.03 3.19
N TYR A 92 12.32 14.79 3.10
CA TYR A 92 12.30 16.09 2.43
C TYR A 92 12.53 17.24 3.40
N ALA A 93 13.23 18.27 2.92
CA ALA A 93 13.46 19.53 3.64
C ALA A 93 12.85 20.71 2.90
N ILE A 94 12.39 21.72 3.65
CA ILE A 94 11.94 22.99 3.06
C ILE A 94 13.11 23.63 2.30
N GLY A 95 12.85 24.04 1.07
CA GLY A 95 13.86 24.59 0.16
C GLY A 95 14.56 23.57 -0.74
N GLU A 96 14.29 22.28 -0.54
CA GLU A 96 14.81 21.21 -1.39
C GLU A 96 14.18 21.23 -2.78
N ILE A 97 14.98 20.91 -3.80
CA ILE A 97 14.50 20.74 -5.17
C ILE A 97 14.15 19.27 -5.37
N VAL A 98 12.97 19.04 -5.90
CA VAL A 98 12.40 17.71 -6.14
C VAL A 98 11.87 17.61 -7.56
N ASP A 99 11.81 16.38 -8.07
CA ASP A 99 11.17 16.06 -9.34
C ASP A 99 9.76 15.53 -9.08
N ILE A 100 8.79 16.00 -9.84
CA ILE A 100 7.42 15.49 -9.81
C ILE A 100 7.36 14.25 -10.70
N VAL A 101 7.05 13.09 -10.11
CA VAL A 101 7.07 11.80 -10.81
C VAL A 101 5.69 11.26 -11.15
N MET A 102 4.63 11.89 -10.64
CA MET A 102 3.23 11.50 -10.88
C MET A 102 2.33 12.71 -11.08
N GLY A 103 1.18 12.48 -11.69
CA GLY A 103 0.14 13.51 -11.90
C GLY A 103 0.36 14.38 -13.14
N PRO A 104 -0.43 15.45 -13.28
CA PRO A 104 -0.44 16.30 -14.48
C PRO A 104 0.86 17.09 -14.68
N PHE A 105 1.67 17.27 -13.62
CA PHE A 105 2.94 18.00 -13.65
C PHE A 105 4.17 17.07 -13.66
N LYS A 106 3.97 15.81 -13.98
CA LYS A 106 5.05 14.82 -14.09
C LYS A 106 6.18 15.31 -15.00
N GLY A 107 7.40 15.18 -14.50
CA GLY A 107 8.63 15.59 -15.22
C GLY A 107 9.08 17.02 -14.93
N MET A 108 8.31 17.79 -14.19
CA MET A 108 8.69 19.16 -13.79
C MET A 108 9.49 19.15 -12.49
N LYS A 109 10.39 20.13 -12.35
CA LYS A 109 11.11 20.38 -11.10
C LYS A 109 10.37 21.41 -10.25
N ALA A 110 10.42 21.19 -8.95
CA ALA A 110 9.78 22.07 -7.99
C ALA A 110 10.61 22.23 -6.73
N LYS A 111 10.40 23.34 -6.02
CA LYS A 111 11.02 23.62 -4.73
C LYS A 111 10.01 23.46 -3.61
N ILE A 112 10.36 22.71 -2.58
CA ILE A 112 9.51 22.53 -1.42
C ILE A 112 9.41 23.82 -0.60
N THR A 113 8.17 24.29 -0.36
CA THR A 113 7.89 25.50 0.42
C THR A 113 7.22 25.18 1.75
N LYS A 114 6.45 24.10 1.85
CA LYS A 114 5.76 23.65 3.06
C LYS A 114 5.63 22.15 3.09
N ILE A 115 5.71 21.58 4.29
CA ILE A 115 5.51 20.14 4.54
C ILE A 115 4.44 19.97 5.61
N ASP A 116 3.39 19.18 5.30
CA ASP A 116 2.36 18.77 6.25
C ASP A 116 2.49 17.28 6.55
N LEU A 117 3.08 16.96 7.69
CA LEU A 117 3.31 15.58 8.11
C LEU A 117 2.01 14.83 8.44
N SER A 118 1.00 15.55 8.91
CA SER A 118 -0.26 14.93 9.32
C SER A 118 -1.09 14.44 8.13
N LYS A 119 -1.02 15.16 7.02
CA LYS A 119 -1.74 14.85 5.78
C LYS A 119 -0.89 14.12 4.75
N MET A 120 0.42 13.98 5.02
CA MET A 120 1.40 13.45 4.05
C MET A 120 1.46 14.27 2.76
N GLU A 121 1.20 15.56 2.85
CA GLU A 121 1.18 16.51 1.74
C GLU A 121 2.38 17.44 1.77
N VAL A 122 2.85 17.80 0.60
CA VAL A 122 3.96 18.74 0.40
C VAL A 122 3.50 19.84 -0.54
N THR A 123 3.69 21.09 -0.14
CA THR A 123 3.48 22.25 -1.02
C THR A 123 4.80 22.58 -1.71
N VAL A 124 4.76 22.60 -3.01
CA VAL A 124 5.93 22.88 -3.87
C VAL A 124 5.64 24.03 -4.81
N MET A 125 6.69 24.76 -5.16
CA MET A 125 6.63 25.81 -6.19
C MET A 125 7.33 25.30 -7.44
N LEU A 126 6.63 25.32 -8.58
CA LEU A 126 7.21 24.91 -9.86
C LEU A 126 8.31 25.87 -10.29
N LEU A 127 9.47 25.31 -10.68
CA LEU A 127 10.61 26.11 -11.14
C LEU A 127 10.55 26.42 -12.64
N ASP A 128 9.95 25.53 -13.42
CA ASP A 128 9.90 25.64 -14.90
C ASP A 128 8.62 26.34 -15.41
N ALA A 129 7.80 26.86 -14.51
CA ALA A 129 6.60 27.62 -14.86
C ALA A 129 6.92 29.10 -15.13
N PRO A 130 6.24 29.75 -16.09
CA PRO A 130 6.45 31.18 -16.41
C PRO A 130 6.06 32.13 -15.28
N TYR A 131 5.29 31.65 -14.31
CA TYR A 131 4.94 32.39 -13.06
C TYR A 131 5.04 31.46 -11.86
N PRO A 132 5.20 32.01 -10.66
CA PRO A 132 5.23 31.22 -9.43
C PRO A 132 3.91 30.46 -9.27
N LEU A 133 3.94 29.17 -9.47
CA LEU A 133 2.78 28.29 -9.27
C LEU A 133 3.05 27.36 -8.10
N SER A 134 2.29 27.52 -7.02
CA SER A 134 2.34 26.64 -5.86
C SER A 134 1.31 25.54 -5.98
N LEU A 135 1.75 24.31 -5.71
CA LEU A 135 0.93 23.10 -5.75
C LEU A 135 1.08 22.36 -4.42
N THR A 136 -0.02 21.84 -3.94
CA THR A 136 0.01 20.86 -2.84
C THR A 136 -0.22 19.47 -3.42
N VAL A 137 0.73 18.58 -3.20
CA VAL A 137 0.71 17.20 -3.74
C VAL A 137 1.02 16.20 -2.62
N ASP A 138 0.57 14.97 -2.80
CA ASP A 138 0.96 13.88 -1.93
C ASP A 138 2.48 13.65 -2.02
N SER A 139 3.11 13.34 -0.89
CA SER A 139 4.56 13.13 -0.81
C SER A 139 5.07 12.02 -1.75
N SER A 140 4.21 11.04 -2.07
CA SER A 140 4.52 9.97 -3.01
C SER A 140 4.68 10.43 -4.47
N TYR A 141 4.22 11.63 -4.78
CA TYR A 141 4.35 12.23 -6.14
C TYR A 141 5.71 12.86 -6.39
N LEU A 142 6.53 12.96 -5.36
CA LEU A 142 7.82 13.62 -5.39
C LEU A 142 8.98 12.62 -5.29
N LYS A 143 10.08 12.98 -5.90
CA LYS A 143 11.36 12.28 -5.77
C LYS A 143 12.46 13.32 -5.56
N SER A 144 13.36 13.06 -4.60
CA SER A 144 14.52 13.94 -4.40
C SER A 144 15.34 14.05 -5.67
N SER A 145 15.66 15.28 -6.04
CA SER A 145 16.52 15.56 -7.20
C SER A 145 18.02 15.36 -6.88
N LYS A 146 18.35 15.15 -5.61
CA LYS A 146 19.71 14.79 -5.19
C LYS A 146 19.98 13.32 -5.49
N ARG A 147 20.99 13.09 -6.25
CA ARG A 147 21.58 11.76 -6.44
C ARG A 147 22.56 11.46 -5.32
#